data_9abf2d4e0e64596d8819c8c6869cda91
#
_entry.id   9abf2d4e0e64596d8819c8c6869cda91
#
_cell.length_a   1.000
_cell.length_b   1.000
_cell.length_c   1.000
_cell.angle_alpha   90.00
_cell.angle_beta   90.00
_cell.angle_gamma   90.00
#
_symmetry.space_group_name_H-M   'P 1'
#
loop_
_entity.id
_entity.type
_entity.pdbx_description
1 polymer ?
#
loop_
_entity_poly.entity_id
_entity_poly.type
_entity_poly.pdbx_seq_one_letter_code
_entity_poly.pdbx_strand_id
1 'polypeptide(L)'
;MLAGIGCVLVVRLELAADDVLEGERCGLSADTIRDLARALAATPKAAVYARIGTCTQEFGTLASWLVDVLNVLTGHLDTPGGAMFAKPAAFGSNTMGRPGSGKGIATGRHHARVSGAPEVMGELPITCLAEEIETAGPGQVRALITIATNPVLSSPDG
;
A
#
# COMPACT_ATOMS: atom_id res chain seq x y z
N MET A 1 -14.12 -7.97 -22.25
CA MET A 1 -12.68 -7.91 -22.55
C MET A 1 -11.80 -8.13 -21.31
N LEU A 2 -12.22 -7.73 -20.11
CA LEU A 2 -11.49 -7.97 -18.84
C LEU A 2 -11.58 -9.44 -18.34
N ALA A 3 -12.63 -10.17 -18.68
CA ALA A 3 -12.78 -11.58 -18.31
C ALA A 3 -11.66 -12.49 -18.86
N GLY A 4 -11.10 -12.12 -20.02
CA GLY A 4 -9.98 -12.86 -20.62
C GLY A 4 -8.64 -12.66 -19.90
N ILE A 5 -8.44 -11.49 -19.28
CA ILE A 5 -7.20 -11.17 -18.56
C ILE A 5 -7.19 -11.88 -17.20
N GLY A 6 -8.33 -11.93 -16.51
CA GLY A 6 -8.46 -12.67 -15.26
C GLY A 6 -8.20 -14.16 -15.44
N CYS A 7 -8.71 -14.75 -16.54
CA CYS A 7 -8.47 -16.15 -16.87
C CYS A 7 -7.00 -16.46 -17.17
N VAL A 8 -6.30 -15.58 -17.88
CA VAL A 8 -4.86 -15.71 -18.17
C VAL A 8 -4.01 -15.61 -16.90
N LEU A 9 -4.40 -14.77 -15.94
CA LEU A 9 -3.67 -14.65 -14.67
C LEU A 9 -3.87 -15.88 -13.78
N VAL A 10 -5.10 -16.39 -13.70
CA VAL A 10 -5.38 -17.62 -12.94
C VAL A 10 -4.56 -18.78 -13.49
N VAL A 11 -4.48 -18.91 -14.82
CA VAL A 11 -3.67 -19.94 -15.48
C VAL A 11 -2.17 -19.75 -15.21
N ARG A 12 -1.66 -18.50 -15.20
CA ARG A 12 -0.25 -18.23 -14.87
C ARG A 12 0.06 -18.41 -13.39
N LEU A 13 -0.86 -18.09 -12.50
CA LEU A 13 -0.74 -18.41 -11.08
C LEU A 13 -0.76 -19.92 -10.84
N GLU A 14 -1.56 -20.67 -11.58
CA GLU A 14 -1.57 -22.12 -11.55
C GLU A 14 -0.22 -22.73 -11.96
N LEU A 15 0.36 -22.23 -13.06
CA LEU A 15 1.67 -22.70 -13.55
C LEU A 15 2.82 -22.32 -12.60
N ALA A 16 2.78 -21.10 -12.04
CA ALA A 16 3.78 -20.67 -11.06
C ALA A 16 3.65 -21.40 -9.71
N ALA A 17 2.44 -21.87 -9.39
CA ALA A 17 2.21 -22.62 -8.16
C ALA A 17 2.89 -24.00 -8.18
N ASP A 18 3.00 -24.63 -9.34
CA ASP A 18 3.66 -25.94 -9.46
C ASP A 18 5.17 -25.85 -9.21
N ASP A 19 5.84 -24.77 -9.64
CA ASP A 19 7.27 -24.61 -9.53
C ASP A 19 7.72 -24.00 -8.17
N VAL A 20 6.87 -23.23 -7.49
CA VAL A 20 7.27 -22.41 -6.31
C VAL A 20 6.70 -22.95 -5.00
N LEU A 21 5.66 -23.77 -5.05
CA LEU A 21 4.85 -24.14 -3.89
C LEU A 21 4.89 -25.61 -3.54
N GLU A 22 5.97 -26.29 -3.79
CA GLU A 22 6.19 -27.55 -3.08
C GLU A 22 6.20 -27.25 -1.58
N GLY A 23 5.02 -27.23 -1.02
CA GLY A 23 4.58 -27.45 0.35
C GLY A 23 5.22 -26.69 1.50
N GLU A 24 6.48 -26.33 1.44
CA GLU A 24 7.23 -25.90 2.63
C GLU A 24 7.36 -24.38 2.84
N ARG A 25 7.18 -23.56 1.80
CA ARG A 25 7.50 -22.14 1.92
C ARG A 25 6.39 -21.26 2.49
N CYS A 26 5.14 -21.55 2.22
CA CYS A 26 4.01 -20.75 2.73
C CYS A 26 3.03 -21.55 3.61
N GLY A 27 3.25 -22.84 3.80
CA GLY A 27 2.38 -23.70 4.62
C GLY A 27 1.01 -24.01 3.98
N LEU A 28 0.81 -23.68 2.70
CA LEU A 28 -0.41 -23.95 1.95
C LEU A 28 -0.13 -24.87 0.77
N SER A 29 -1.05 -25.80 0.48
CA SER A 29 -0.93 -26.63 -0.71
C SER A 29 -1.17 -25.81 -1.98
N ALA A 30 -0.57 -26.23 -3.09
CA ALA A 30 -0.78 -25.61 -4.39
C ALA A 30 -2.28 -25.60 -4.79
N ASP A 31 -3.01 -26.66 -4.45
CA ASP A 31 -4.45 -26.74 -4.73
C ASP A 31 -5.25 -25.71 -3.93
N THR A 32 -4.91 -25.47 -2.66
CA THR A 32 -5.53 -24.41 -1.87
C THR A 32 -5.34 -23.03 -2.51
N ILE A 33 -4.15 -22.75 -3.03
CA ILE A 33 -3.85 -21.48 -3.70
C ILE A 33 -4.61 -21.34 -5.02
N ARG A 34 -4.68 -22.42 -5.82
CA ARG A 34 -5.48 -22.44 -7.06
C ARG A 34 -6.96 -22.21 -6.78
N ASP A 35 -7.50 -22.86 -5.75
CA ASP A 35 -8.90 -22.72 -5.38
C ASP A 35 -9.22 -21.32 -4.89
N LEU A 36 -8.34 -20.69 -4.10
CA LEU A 36 -8.45 -19.29 -3.69
C LEU A 36 -8.41 -18.34 -4.90
N ALA A 37 -7.50 -18.56 -5.84
CA ALA A 37 -7.40 -17.75 -7.05
C ALA A 37 -8.65 -17.87 -7.93
N ARG A 38 -9.19 -19.08 -8.10
CA ARG A 38 -10.46 -19.33 -8.83
C ARG A 38 -11.65 -18.69 -8.12
N ALA A 39 -11.74 -18.83 -6.80
CA ALA A 39 -12.80 -18.25 -6.00
C ALA A 39 -12.78 -16.72 -6.09
N LEU A 40 -11.60 -16.09 -5.98
CA LEU A 40 -11.45 -14.66 -6.15
C LEU A 40 -11.88 -14.19 -7.54
N ALA A 41 -11.43 -14.88 -8.59
CA ALA A 41 -11.77 -14.52 -9.97
C ALA A 41 -13.25 -14.74 -10.32
N ALA A 42 -13.90 -15.70 -9.69
CA ALA A 42 -15.31 -16.02 -9.92
C ALA A 42 -16.29 -15.18 -9.08
N THR A 43 -15.80 -14.55 -8.00
CA THR A 43 -16.65 -13.78 -7.10
C THR A 43 -16.89 -12.38 -7.66
N PRO A 44 -18.14 -11.96 -7.92
CA PRO A 44 -18.39 -10.65 -8.54
C PRO A 44 -18.05 -9.45 -7.66
N LYS A 45 -18.04 -9.64 -6.34
CA LYS A 45 -17.72 -8.60 -5.36
C LYS A 45 -16.74 -9.14 -4.35
N ALA A 46 -15.49 -8.83 -4.53
CA ALA A 46 -14.41 -9.27 -3.66
C ALA A 46 -13.31 -8.19 -3.61
N ALA A 47 -12.52 -8.20 -2.57
CA ALA A 47 -11.35 -7.35 -2.45
C ALA A 47 -10.22 -8.14 -1.80
N VAL A 48 -9.02 -8.01 -2.33
CA VAL A 48 -7.80 -8.41 -1.64
C VAL A 48 -7.30 -7.20 -0.85
N TYR A 49 -7.06 -7.39 0.44
CA TYR A 49 -6.66 -6.33 1.34
C TYR A 49 -5.45 -6.76 2.17
N ALA A 50 -4.48 -5.89 2.27
CA ALA A 50 -3.29 -6.09 3.08
C ALA A 50 -2.92 -4.80 3.84
N ARG A 51 -2.21 -4.97 4.92
CA ARG A 51 -1.71 -3.86 5.74
C ARG A 51 -0.28 -4.11 6.20
N ILE A 52 0.06 -3.59 7.37
CA ILE A 52 1.42 -3.59 7.91
C ILE A 52 2.08 -4.98 7.88
N GLY A 53 1.33 -6.06 8.03
CA GLY A 53 1.89 -7.41 7.95
C GLY A 53 2.53 -7.76 6.62
N THR A 54 2.06 -7.19 5.50
CA THR A 54 2.73 -7.33 4.21
C THR A 54 3.88 -6.35 4.05
N CYS A 55 3.76 -5.12 4.59
CA CYS A 55 4.77 -4.08 4.43
C CYS A 55 6.09 -4.37 5.18
N THR A 56 6.03 -5.10 6.30
CA THR A 56 7.17 -5.39 7.17
C THR A 56 7.95 -6.66 6.82
N GLN A 57 7.63 -7.29 5.70
CA GLN A 57 8.35 -8.45 5.20
C GLN A 57 9.57 -8.04 4.35
N GLU A 58 10.50 -8.97 4.15
CA GLU A 58 11.70 -8.76 3.32
C GLU A 58 11.33 -8.19 1.92
N PHE A 59 10.27 -8.70 1.30
CA PHE A 59 9.74 -8.21 0.02
C PHE A 59 8.43 -7.44 0.18
N GLY A 60 8.30 -6.64 1.24
CA GLY A 60 7.06 -5.97 1.62
C GLY A 60 6.47 -5.07 0.55
N THR A 61 7.31 -4.31 -0.15
CA THR A 61 6.88 -3.46 -1.28
C THR A 61 6.29 -4.29 -2.42
N LEU A 62 6.95 -5.40 -2.76
CA LEU A 62 6.46 -6.32 -3.79
C LEU A 62 5.14 -6.99 -3.37
N ALA A 63 5.05 -7.45 -2.13
CA ALA A 63 3.83 -8.07 -1.59
C ALA A 63 2.66 -7.08 -1.61
N SER A 64 2.87 -5.84 -1.19
CA SER A 64 1.85 -4.80 -1.21
C SER A 64 1.40 -4.46 -2.64
N TRP A 65 2.34 -4.34 -3.57
CA TRP A 65 2.04 -4.13 -4.99
C TRP A 65 1.25 -5.29 -5.60
N LEU A 66 1.58 -6.54 -5.26
CA LEU A 66 0.85 -7.71 -5.75
C LEU A 66 -0.61 -7.76 -5.27
N VAL A 67 -0.92 -7.22 -4.10
CA VAL A 67 -2.31 -7.06 -3.63
C VAL A 67 -3.11 -6.18 -4.58
N ASP A 68 -2.55 -5.05 -4.99
CA ASP A 68 -3.19 -4.16 -5.95
C ASP A 68 -3.31 -4.81 -7.33
N VAL A 69 -2.27 -5.51 -7.78
CA VAL A 69 -2.27 -6.28 -9.03
C VAL A 69 -3.39 -7.31 -9.06
N LEU A 70 -3.61 -8.05 -7.96
CA LEU A 70 -4.71 -9.00 -7.86
C LEU A 70 -6.07 -8.33 -8.03
N ASN A 71 -6.31 -7.21 -7.35
CA ASN A 71 -7.55 -6.46 -7.49
C ASN A 71 -7.76 -5.93 -8.92
N VAL A 72 -6.70 -5.45 -9.58
CA VAL A 72 -6.75 -4.98 -10.97
C VAL A 72 -7.10 -6.13 -11.91
N LEU A 73 -6.38 -7.25 -11.82
CA LEU A 73 -6.49 -8.34 -12.78
C LEU A 73 -7.78 -9.15 -12.63
N THR A 74 -8.36 -9.18 -11.44
CA THR A 74 -9.67 -9.80 -11.19
C THR A 74 -10.84 -8.86 -11.44
N GLY A 75 -10.57 -7.58 -11.79
CA GLY A 75 -11.60 -6.57 -12.05
C GLY A 75 -12.26 -6.01 -10.79
N HIS A 76 -11.63 -6.17 -9.63
CA HIS A 76 -12.14 -5.72 -8.34
C HIS A 76 -11.59 -4.36 -7.89
N LEU A 77 -10.70 -3.71 -8.66
CA LEU A 77 -10.21 -2.38 -8.33
C LEU A 77 -11.21 -1.32 -8.78
N ASP A 78 -11.51 -0.37 -7.87
CA ASP A 78 -12.37 0.80 -8.08
C ASP A 78 -13.78 0.44 -8.58
N THR A 79 -14.30 -0.67 -8.08
CA THR A 79 -15.66 -1.15 -8.39
C THR A 79 -16.48 -1.31 -7.10
N PRO A 80 -17.81 -1.11 -7.15
CA PRO A 80 -18.66 -1.31 -5.97
C PRO A 80 -18.59 -2.74 -5.44
N GLY A 81 -18.13 -2.89 -4.20
CA GLY A 81 -17.91 -4.18 -3.54
C GLY A 81 -16.51 -4.78 -3.74
N GLY A 82 -15.62 -4.06 -4.41
CA GLY A 82 -14.20 -4.34 -4.54
C GLY A 82 -13.31 -3.40 -3.71
N ALA A 83 -12.03 -3.38 -4.02
CA ALA A 83 -11.07 -2.41 -3.47
C ALA A 83 -11.28 -1.05 -4.13
N MET A 84 -11.56 -0.03 -3.33
CA MET A 84 -11.91 1.31 -3.81
C MET A 84 -10.90 2.35 -3.33
N PHE A 85 -10.68 3.37 -4.14
CA PHE A 85 -9.93 4.55 -3.70
C PHE A 85 -10.72 5.33 -2.66
N ALA A 86 -10.11 5.56 -1.49
CA ALA A 86 -10.74 6.33 -0.43
C ALA A 86 -10.89 7.78 -0.85
N LYS A 87 -12.07 8.36 -0.59
CA LYS A 87 -12.28 9.80 -0.62
C LYS A 87 -12.47 10.26 0.82
N PRO A 88 -11.41 10.80 1.48
CA PRO A 88 -11.50 11.21 2.87
C PRO A 88 -12.50 12.37 3.02
N ALA A 89 -13.21 12.38 4.16
CA ALA A 89 -14.13 13.46 4.51
C ALA A 89 -13.39 14.76 4.85
N ALA A 90 -12.15 14.64 5.35
CA ALA A 90 -11.25 15.76 5.65
C ALA A 90 -9.87 15.43 5.09
N PHE A 91 -9.11 16.47 4.73
CA PHE A 91 -7.76 16.35 4.18
C PHE A 91 -7.71 15.50 2.90
N GLY A 92 -8.01 16.12 1.76
CA GLY A 92 -7.82 15.46 0.45
C GLY A 92 -6.37 14.99 0.27
N SER A 93 -6.18 13.88 -0.44
CA SER A 93 -4.85 13.43 -0.83
C SER A 93 -4.12 14.57 -1.56
N ASN A 94 -2.91 14.86 -1.14
CA ASN A 94 -2.10 15.96 -1.68
C ASN A 94 -1.44 15.54 -2.99
N THR A 95 -2.25 15.07 -3.93
CA THR A 95 -1.82 14.69 -5.26
C THR A 95 -2.00 15.86 -6.21
N MET A 96 -0.94 16.22 -6.92
CA MET A 96 -1.04 17.17 -8.02
C MET A 96 -1.40 16.42 -9.31
N GLY A 97 -2.59 16.59 -9.78
CA GLY A 97 -3.02 16.01 -11.04
C GLY A 97 -4.52 15.72 -11.09
N ARG A 98 -5.04 15.57 -12.30
CA ARG A 98 -6.42 15.12 -12.50
C ARG A 98 -6.45 13.59 -12.38
N PRO A 99 -7.41 13.02 -11.66
CA PRO A 99 -7.59 11.58 -11.63
C PRO A 99 -7.62 10.99 -13.06
N GLY A 100 -6.92 9.90 -13.27
CA GLY A 100 -6.84 9.22 -14.57
C GLY A 100 -5.94 9.90 -15.61
N SER A 101 -5.25 10.97 -15.28
CA SER A 101 -4.35 11.66 -16.23
C SER A 101 -2.98 10.99 -16.40
N GLY A 102 -2.66 9.97 -15.61
CA GLY A 102 -1.35 9.30 -15.58
C GLY A 102 -0.20 10.21 -15.12
N LYS A 103 -0.48 11.44 -14.74
CA LYS A 103 0.52 12.34 -14.17
C LYS A 103 0.60 12.06 -12.68
N GLY A 104 1.74 11.54 -12.30
CA GLY A 104 2.01 11.04 -10.96
C GLY A 104 1.89 12.06 -9.84
N ILE A 105 2.13 11.59 -8.66
CA ILE A 105 2.15 12.36 -7.43
C ILE A 105 3.38 13.26 -7.43
N ALA A 106 3.19 14.56 -7.15
CA ALA A 106 4.32 15.43 -6.89
C ALA A 106 4.83 15.17 -5.46
N THR A 107 6.11 14.93 -5.34
CA THR A 107 6.83 14.78 -4.08
C THR A 107 7.90 15.87 -3.94
N GLY A 108 8.36 16.10 -2.72
CA GLY A 108 9.43 17.07 -2.48
C GLY A 108 9.01 18.53 -2.65
N ARG A 109 7.74 18.86 -2.52
CA ARG A 109 7.26 20.26 -2.53
C ARG A 109 7.67 21.01 -1.27
N HIS A 110 7.84 20.28 -0.18
CA HIS A 110 8.35 20.74 1.10
C HIS A 110 9.43 19.78 1.57
N HIS A 111 10.29 20.25 2.44
CA HIS A 111 11.37 19.45 3.01
C HIS A 111 11.39 19.63 4.52
N ALA A 112 11.77 18.59 5.24
CA ALA A 112 12.09 18.68 6.65
C ALA A 112 13.21 19.71 6.82
N ARG A 113 13.08 20.56 7.83
CA ARG A 113 13.95 21.72 8.04
C ARG A 113 15.39 21.33 8.37
N VAL A 114 15.55 20.24 9.13
CA VAL A 114 16.86 19.80 9.63
C VAL A 114 17.53 18.83 8.67
N SER A 115 16.89 17.70 8.40
CA SER A 115 17.45 16.65 7.53
C SER A 115 17.32 16.95 6.04
N GLY A 116 16.41 17.84 5.65
CA GLY A 116 16.10 18.07 4.25
C GLY A 116 15.30 16.93 3.57
N ALA A 117 14.76 16.01 4.37
CA ALA A 117 13.96 14.89 3.82
C ALA A 117 12.73 15.42 3.05
N PRO A 118 12.46 14.88 1.85
CA PRO A 118 11.39 15.38 1.01
C PRO A 118 10.01 14.96 1.53
N GLU A 119 9.03 15.81 1.32
CA GLU A 119 7.62 15.49 1.48
C GLU A 119 7.15 14.46 0.45
N VAL A 120 6.26 13.56 0.89
CA VAL A 120 5.54 12.61 0.03
C VAL A 120 4.06 12.71 0.35
N MET A 121 3.24 13.04 -0.64
CA MET A 121 1.78 13.18 -0.52
C MET A 121 1.29 14.14 0.59
N GLY A 122 2.10 15.14 0.93
CA GLY A 122 1.79 16.11 1.97
C GLY A 122 2.32 15.73 3.35
N GLU A 123 3.02 14.63 3.48
CA GLU A 123 3.56 14.11 4.73
C GLU A 123 5.08 14.17 4.73
N LEU A 124 5.67 14.53 5.84
CA LEU A 124 7.10 14.40 6.11
C LEU A 124 7.35 13.07 6.84
N PRO A 125 8.52 12.45 6.64
CA PRO A 125 8.87 11.23 7.37
C PRO A 125 8.79 11.44 8.88
N ILE A 126 8.14 10.55 9.60
CA ILE A 126 8.03 10.62 11.07
C ILE A 126 9.39 10.58 11.75
N THR A 127 10.38 9.95 11.14
CA THR A 127 11.76 9.91 11.63
C THR A 127 12.42 11.30 11.75
N CYS A 128 11.89 12.30 11.05
CA CYS A 128 12.37 13.69 11.17
C CYS A 128 11.81 14.42 12.40
N LEU A 129 10.81 13.87 13.10
CA LEU A 129 10.10 14.58 14.15
C LEU A 129 11.01 14.94 15.33
N ALA A 130 11.86 14.03 15.78
CA ALA A 130 12.76 14.25 16.91
C ALA A 130 13.72 15.41 16.60
N GLU A 131 14.39 15.41 15.46
CA GLU A 131 15.30 16.49 15.06
C GLU A 131 14.60 17.84 14.89
N GLU A 132 13.34 17.85 14.43
CA GLU A 132 12.55 19.07 14.29
C GLU A 132 12.13 19.66 15.64
N ILE A 133 12.02 18.83 16.69
CA ILE A 133 11.75 19.26 18.06
C ILE A 133 13.03 19.73 18.73
N GLU A 134 14.13 18.99 18.60
CA GLU A 134 15.36 19.22 19.35
C GLU A 134 16.22 20.36 18.78
N THR A 135 16.21 20.50 17.44
CA THR A 135 17.09 21.51 16.81
C THR A 135 16.49 22.91 16.86
N ALA A 136 17.09 23.76 17.64
CA ALA A 136 16.67 25.16 17.76
C ALA A 136 16.79 25.93 16.43
N GLY A 137 15.89 26.85 16.19
CA GLY A 137 15.93 27.75 15.04
C GLY A 137 14.54 28.13 14.51
N PRO A 138 14.49 28.96 13.46
CA PRO A 138 13.24 29.34 12.82
C PRO A 138 12.46 28.10 12.32
N GLY A 139 11.17 28.02 12.64
CA GLY A 139 10.32 26.89 12.26
C GLY A 139 10.44 25.63 13.13
N GLN A 140 11.19 25.69 14.24
CA GLN A 140 11.29 24.61 15.22
C GLN A 140 9.89 24.18 15.70
N VAL A 141 9.63 22.88 15.80
CA VAL A 141 8.41 22.34 16.42
C VAL A 141 8.49 22.55 17.94
N ARG A 142 7.63 23.43 18.46
CA ARG A 142 7.61 23.79 19.89
C ARG A 142 6.42 23.24 20.66
N ALA A 143 5.45 22.70 19.96
CA ALA A 143 4.29 22.04 20.54
C ALA A 143 3.84 20.90 19.61
N LEU A 144 3.43 19.79 20.20
CA LEU A 144 2.92 18.62 19.51
C LEU A 144 1.62 18.18 20.18
N ILE A 145 0.58 17.99 19.40
CA ILE A 145 -0.67 17.39 19.85
C ILE A 145 -0.85 16.07 19.12
N THR A 146 -0.94 14.99 19.86
CA THR A 146 -1.19 13.66 19.30
C THR A 146 -2.64 13.24 19.59
N ILE A 147 -3.30 12.70 18.59
CA ILE A 147 -4.68 12.21 18.69
C ILE A 147 -4.72 10.75 18.28
N ALA A 148 -5.13 9.89 19.23
CA ALA A 148 -5.26 8.43 19.03
C ALA A 148 -3.96 7.75 18.53
N THR A 149 -2.81 8.30 18.86
CA THR A 149 -1.50 7.73 18.51
C THR A 149 -0.50 7.95 19.63
N ASN A 150 0.50 7.09 19.70
CA ASN A 150 1.64 7.22 20.60
C ASN A 150 2.93 7.15 19.74
N PRO A 151 3.52 8.29 19.35
CA PRO A 151 4.69 8.31 18.50
C PRO A 151 5.91 7.61 19.11
N VAL A 152 6.05 7.62 20.43
CA VAL A 152 7.15 6.93 21.12
C VAL A 152 7.10 5.41 20.94
N LEU A 153 5.90 4.81 20.86
CA LEU A 153 5.73 3.35 20.71
C LEU A 153 5.53 2.92 19.25
N SER A 154 5.12 3.83 18.38
CA SER A 154 4.72 3.50 17.01
C SER A 154 5.60 4.09 15.92
N SER A 155 6.63 4.87 16.30
CA SER A 155 7.64 5.35 15.36
C SER A 155 8.93 4.55 15.45
N PRO A 156 9.71 4.45 14.37
CA PRO A 156 11.08 3.95 14.45
C PRO A 156 11.90 4.82 15.40
N ASP A 157 12.62 4.21 16.33
CA ASP A 157 13.45 4.90 17.34
C ASP A 157 12.67 5.97 18.15
N GLY A 158 11.44 5.65 18.47
CA GLY A 158 10.52 6.52 19.21
C GLY A 158 10.83 6.68 20.71
#